data_e6c821b00864605c62f67a3423f7eb0b
#
_entry.id   e6c821b00864605c62f67a3423f7eb0b
#
_cell.length_a   1.000
_cell.length_b   1.000
_cell.length_c   1.000
_cell.angle_alpha   90.00
_cell.angle_beta   90.00
_cell.angle_gamma   90.00
#
_symmetry.space_group_name_H-M   'P 1'
#
loop_
_entity.id
_entity.type
_entity.pdbx_description
1 polymer ?
#
loop_
_entity_poly.entity_id
_entity_poly.type
_entity_poly.pdbx_seq_one_letter_code
_entity_poly.pdbx_strand_id
1 'polypeptide(L)'
;MKKLLATLAVSAVGTALALTGCSNSSTAADTSGPVTLTFWHGYTEADGKVLDQIVADFNKSQDKIKITTTTKPWAVIGDTLLTSLSAKNGPDIVALPAENLPVYASKGALQKLDDYYSSSAQNASLNPRAVEMEKIGGDYYGVPTGFVPLSVVYNKTLFQKAGIAAFPTTWDEWVADAKKLTVGADSGTPQQYGLALPDHATVGNGVWASLFYGNGGAIVDGNKSVLDSQANQQTLAYWAKAVHDGKISPTGLDGIASDKLFSSGKAAMEIGGPWMASVAKENNIDYGIAAIPAGPKGPAASAIGISAAVTSQADAAKKAAAEKFFDYFFSKDNATKWSLGSGWPALRTDVPSSAVSSNPVVASLTDIVGTARPLLPGVADSTDVLTAVDEATQKALSGGDPAALLKTASQSVQQALGK
;
A
#
# COMPACT_ATOMS: atom_id res chain seq x y z
N MET A 1 -20.26 65.13 43.49
CA MET A 1 -20.08 66.58 43.37
C MET A 1 -19.65 66.89 41.95
N LYS A 2 -20.42 67.84 41.33
CA LYS A 2 -20.14 68.63 40.09
C LYS A 2 -19.98 67.80 38.81
N LYS A 3 -20.97 67.63 37.94
CA LYS A 3 -21.65 68.53 36.95
C LYS A 3 -20.68 69.47 36.21
N LEU A 4 -20.59 69.28 34.89
CA LEU A 4 -20.90 70.36 33.95
C LEU A 4 -21.12 69.81 32.54
N LEU A 5 -22.24 70.28 31.99
CA LEU A 5 -22.75 70.22 30.62
C LEU A 5 -22.06 71.29 29.75
N ALA A 6 -22.10 71.12 28.48
CA ALA A 6 -22.43 72.13 27.41
C ALA A 6 -21.76 71.70 26.10
N THR A 7 -22.19 71.92 24.87
CA THR A 7 -23.43 72.41 24.29
C THR A 7 -23.28 72.14 22.75
N LEU A 8 -24.40 71.92 22.08
CA LEU A 8 -24.56 71.79 20.60
C LEU A 8 -23.94 72.93 19.79
N ALA A 9 -23.54 72.60 18.57
CA ALA A 9 -23.67 73.48 17.43
C ALA A 9 -24.04 72.66 16.17
N VAL A 10 -25.20 72.89 15.68
CA VAL A 10 -25.78 72.46 14.38
C VAL A 10 -25.34 73.44 13.31
N SER A 11 -24.87 72.98 12.15
CA SER A 11 -24.85 73.68 10.93
C SER A 11 -25.14 72.79 9.74
N ALA A 12 -26.26 72.93 9.17
CA ALA A 12 -26.73 72.30 7.94
C ALA A 12 -26.42 73.21 6.74
N VAL A 13 -25.91 72.71 5.66
CA VAL A 13 -25.95 73.17 4.26
C VAL A 13 -25.48 71.97 3.43
N GLY A 14 -26.27 71.42 2.55
CA GLY A 14 -26.65 71.83 1.27
C GLY A 14 -26.52 70.68 0.30
N THR A 15 -27.58 70.22 -0.28
CA THR A 15 -27.85 69.19 -1.25
C THR A 15 -27.03 69.30 -2.53
N ALA A 16 -26.38 68.20 -3.02
CA ALA A 16 -26.13 68.03 -4.45
C ALA A 16 -26.23 66.50 -4.78
N LEU A 17 -27.35 66.15 -5.41
CA LEU A 17 -27.49 64.85 -6.07
C LEU A 17 -26.58 64.81 -7.30
N ALA A 18 -25.63 63.86 -7.29
CA ALA A 18 -24.99 63.32 -8.50
C ALA A 18 -25.28 61.86 -8.56
N LEU A 19 -26.20 61.40 -9.39
CA LEU A 19 -26.41 60.06 -9.83
C LEU A 19 -25.22 59.67 -10.70
N THR A 20 -24.29 58.89 -10.16
CA THR A 20 -23.32 58.11 -10.95
C THR A 20 -23.55 56.65 -10.68
N GLY A 21 -23.79 55.90 -11.76
CA GLY A 21 -24.18 54.51 -11.76
C GLY A 21 -23.18 53.60 -11.02
N CYS A 22 -23.70 52.77 -10.15
CA CYS A 22 -22.98 51.61 -9.62
C CYS A 22 -22.78 50.59 -10.75
N SER A 23 -21.65 50.67 -11.43
CA SER A 23 -21.09 49.45 -12.04
C SER A 23 -20.57 48.56 -10.89
N ASN A 24 -21.31 47.51 -10.63
CA ASN A 24 -20.90 46.46 -9.69
C ASN A 24 -19.76 45.69 -10.34
N SER A 25 -18.54 46.26 -10.33
CA SER A 25 -17.31 45.51 -10.55
C SER A 25 -17.10 44.71 -9.27
N SER A 26 -17.57 43.45 -9.28
CA SER A 26 -17.04 42.46 -8.37
C SER A 26 -15.55 42.38 -8.67
N THR A 27 -14.74 43.15 -7.96
CA THR A 27 -13.32 42.88 -7.81
C THR A 27 -13.24 41.49 -7.19
N ALA A 28 -13.04 40.49 -8.05
CA ALA A 28 -12.47 39.22 -7.62
C ALA A 28 -11.23 39.60 -6.83
N ALA A 29 -11.19 39.26 -5.56
CA ALA A 29 -10.02 39.40 -4.76
C ALA A 29 -8.94 38.61 -5.48
N ASP A 30 -8.01 39.34 -6.09
CA ASP A 30 -6.80 38.76 -6.66
C ASP A 30 -5.99 38.28 -5.44
N THR A 31 -6.21 37.03 -5.05
CA THR A 31 -5.41 36.34 -4.04
C THR A 31 -4.09 35.96 -4.70
N SER A 32 -3.20 36.95 -4.85
CA SER A 32 -1.92 36.87 -5.56
C SER A 32 -0.86 36.05 -4.82
N GLY A 33 -1.26 35.25 -3.83
CA GLY A 33 -0.37 34.34 -3.12
C GLY A 33 -0.41 32.91 -3.67
N PRO A 34 0.63 32.10 -3.38
CA PRO A 34 0.63 30.71 -3.79
C PRO A 34 -0.48 29.90 -3.08
N VAL A 35 -1.08 28.93 -3.79
CA VAL A 35 -1.97 27.94 -3.18
C VAL A 35 -1.13 27.07 -2.25
N THR A 36 -1.45 27.07 -0.96
CA THR A 36 -0.72 26.26 0.04
C THR A 36 -1.46 24.98 0.31
N LEU A 37 -0.73 23.84 0.24
CA LEU A 37 -1.21 22.50 0.54
C LEU A 37 -0.47 21.90 1.73
N THR A 38 -1.19 21.17 2.57
CA THR A 38 -0.65 20.32 3.62
C THR A 38 -0.75 18.86 3.20
N PHE A 39 0.34 18.10 3.38
CA PHE A 39 0.43 16.70 2.99
C PHE A 39 0.86 15.83 4.17
N TRP A 40 -0.04 14.98 4.68
CA TRP A 40 0.29 14.00 5.72
C TRP A 40 0.68 12.66 5.10
N HIS A 41 1.76 12.07 5.60
CA HIS A 41 2.25 10.77 5.16
C HIS A 41 2.92 10.00 6.31
N GLY A 42 2.97 8.68 6.17
CA GLY A 42 3.58 7.78 7.15
C GLY A 42 4.98 7.29 6.77
N TYR A 43 5.57 7.82 5.72
CA TYR A 43 6.94 7.48 5.31
C TYR A 43 7.93 8.08 6.31
N THR A 44 8.70 7.23 7.02
CA THR A 44 9.56 7.65 8.15
C THR A 44 11.05 7.45 7.90
N GLU A 45 11.40 6.63 6.92
CA GLU A 45 12.78 6.22 6.62
C GLU A 45 13.34 6.93 5.36
N ALA A 46 13.99 6.19 4.49
CA ALA A 46 14.55 6.71 3.24
C ALA A 46 13.46 7.26 2.31
N ASP A 47 12.31 6.63 2.29
CA ASP A 47 11.12 7.04 1.52
C ASP A 47 10.61 8.42 1.93
N GLY A 48 10.53 8.72 3.24
CA GLY A 48 10.16 10.05 3.71
C GLY A 48 11.12 11.13 3.24
N LYS A 49 12.43 10.89 3.35
CA LYS A 49 13.47 11.83 2.89
C LYS A 49 13.38 12.13 1.39
N VAL A 50 13.11 11.10 0.59
CA VAL A 50 12.97 11.27 -0.86
C VAL A 50 11.68 12.00 -1.21
N LEU A 51 10.57 11.72 -0.53
CA LEU A 51 9.33 12.47 -0.72
C LEU A 51 9.53 13.96 -0.39
N ASP A 52 10.14 14.25 0.76
CA ASP A 52 10.44 15.63 1.16
C ASP A 52 11.33 16.34 0.14
N GLN A 53 12.32 15.64 -0.44
CA GLN A 53 13.16 16.21 -1.49
C GLN A 53 12.37 16.47 -2.78
N ILE A 54 11.47 15.56 -3.20
CA ILE A 54 10.63 15.77 -4.39
C ILE A 54 9.68 16.94 -4.16
N VAL A 55 9.07 17.06 -2.97
CA VAL A 55 8.24 18.21 -2.60
C VAL A 55 9.03 19.50 -2.58
N ALA A 56 10.25 19.50 -2.03
CA ALA A 56 11.13 20.68 -2.02
C ALA A 56 11.53 21.11 -3.44
N ASP A 57 11.82 20.16 -4.32
CA ASP A 57 12.14 20.41 -5.73
C ASP A 57 10.92 20.94 -6.49
N PHE A 58 9.72 20.40 -6.25
CA PHE A 58 8.47 20.94 -6.78
C PHE A 58 8.25 22.38 -6.34
N ASN A 59 8.37 22.66 -5.04
CA ASN A 59 8.22 24.00 -4.48
C ASN A 59 9.22 25.02 -5.05
N LYS A 60 10.41 24.58 -5.49
CA LYS A 60 11.43 25.41 -6.13
C LYS A 60 11.21 25.61 -7.62
N SER A 61 10.52 24.66 -8.28
CA SER A 61 10.34 24.67 -9.74
C SER A 61 9.31 25.70 -10.21
N GLN A 62 8.50 26.24 -9.30
CA GLN A 62 7.40 27.16 -9.58
C GLN A 62 7.06 27.98 -8.32
N ASP A 63 6.29 29.08 -8.45
CA ASP A 63 5.93 30.04 -7.39
C ASP A 63 4.44 30.05 -7.02
N LYS A 64 3.62 29.29 -7.72
CA LYS A 64 2.14 29.29 -7.59
C LYS A 64 1.59 28.31 -6.58
N ILE A 65 2.34 27.26 -6.24
CA ILE A 65 1.92 26.19 -5.32
C ILE A 65 3.00 25.95 -4.30
N LYS A 66 2.62 25.83 -3.04
CA LYS A 66 3.54 25.47 -1.97
C LYS A 66 2.98 24.28 -1.18
N ILE A 67 3.73 23.21 -1.07
CA ILE A 67 3.36 22.01 -0.32
C ILE A 67 4.23 21.92 0.94
N THR A 68 3.59 21.63 2.08
CA THR A 68 4.27 21.34 3.34
C THR A 68 3.90 19.92 3.76
N THR A 69 4.89 19.06 3.93
CA THR A 69 4.74 17.69 4.42
C THR A 69 4.67 17.63 5.94
N THR A 70 3.96 16.66 6.46
CA THR A 70 3.94 16.32 7.88
C THR A 70 4.00 14.81 8.02
N THR A 71 5.10 14.30 8.55
CA THR A 71 5.27 12.88 8.82
C THR A 71 4.53 12.50 10.10
N LYS A 72 3.71 11.45 10.02
CA LYS A 72 2.97 10.87 11.15
C LYS A 72 3.00 9.34 11.03
N PRO A 73 3.08 8.58 12.14
CA PRO A 73 2.91 7.13 12.06
C PRO A 73 1.60 6.76 11.35
N TRP A 74 1.62 5.69 10.53
CA TRP A 74 0.44 5.25 9.77
C TRP A 74 -0.79 5.03 10.64
N ALA A 75 -0.62 4.42 11.83
CA ALA A 75 -1.71 4.23 12.78
C ALA A 75 -2.31 5.57 13.25
N VAL A 76 -1.46 6.58 13.53
CA VAL A 76 -1.92 7.91 13.95
C VAL A 76 -2.71 8.61 12.83
N ILE A 77 -2.30 8.44 11.57
CA ILE A 77 -3.09 8.95 10.44
C ILE A 77 -4.44 8.24 10.42
N GLY A 78 -4.47 6.90 10.52
CA GLY A 78 -5.70 6.11 10.55
C GLY A 78 -6.67 6.56 11.64
N ASP A 79 -6.16 6.72 12.86
CA ASP A 79 -6.96 7.07 14.03
C ASP A 79 -7.48 8.52 14.02
N THR A 80 -6.75 9.44 13.41
CA THR A 80 -7.02 10.88 13.55
C THR A 80 -7.56 11.57 12.30
N LEU A 81 -7.46 10.97 11.11
CA LEU A 81 -7.79 11.64 9.86
C LEU A 81 -9.25 12.13 9.83
N LEU A 82 -10.22 11.27 10.09
CA LEU A 82 -11.64 11.64 10.04
C LEU A 82 -12.00 12.74 11.03
N THR A 83 -11.48 12.63 12.26
CA THR A 83 -11.71 13.64 13.31
C THR A 83 -11.07 14.99 12.92
N SER A 84 -9.86 14.95 12.36
CA SER A 84 -9.15 16.15 11.90
C SER A 84 -9.87 16.83 10.73
N LEU A 85 -10.39 16.07 9.76
CA LEU A 85 -11.19 16.61 8.66
C LEU A 85 -12.49 17.24 9.14
N SER A 86 -13.18 16.58 10.08
CA SER A 86 -14.40 17.09 10.71
C SER A 86 -14.16 18.41 11.45
N ALA A 87 -13.00 18.53 12.09
CA ALA A 87 -12.58 19.75 12.80
C ALA A 87 -11.96 20.81 11.88
N LYS A 88 -11.88 20.56 10.57
CA LYS A 88 -11.20 21.41 9.56
C LYS A 88 -9.72 21.67 9.82
N ASN A 89 -9.06 20.74 10.50
CA ASN A 89 -7.63 20.74 10.82
C ASN A 89 -6.88 19.58 10.16
N GLY A 90 -7.52 18.92 9.20
CA GLY A 90 -6.93 17.83 8.43
C GLY A 90 -5.99 18.31 7.32
N PRO A 91 -5.34 17.39 6.62
CA PRO A 91 -4.49 17.71 5.48
C PRO A 91 -5.31 17.91 4.21
N ASP A 92 -4.73 18.58 3.21
CA ASP A 92 -5.28 18.67 1.85
C ASP A 92 -4.98 17.40 1.05
N ILE A 93 -3.79 16.82 1.25
CA ILE A 93 -3.35 15.54 0.69
C ILE A 93 -3.00 14.60 1.84
N VAL A 94 -3.38 13.34 1.72
CA VAL A 94 -3.00 12.30 2.68
C VAL A 94 -2.48 11.05 1.97
N ALA A 95 -1.37 10.49 2.45
CA ALA A 95 -0.95 9.14 2.06
C ALA A 95 -1.58 8.14 3.02
N LEU A 96 -2.12 7.06 2.46
CA LEU A 96 -2.83 5.98 3.18
C LEU A 96 -2.38 4.62 2.63
N PRO A 97 -2.32 3.57 3.46
CA PRO A 97 -2.37 2.21 2.94
C PRO A 97 -3.58 2.04 2.02
N ALA A 98 -3.37 1.45 0.84
CA ALA A 98 -4.39 1.41 -0.21
C ALA A 98 -5.66 0.65 0.22
N GLU A 99 -5.52 -0.34 1.09
CA GLU A 99 -6.63 -1.09 1.68
C GLU A 99 -7.56 -0.22 2.54
N ASN A 100 -7.10 0.94 2.99
CA ASN A 100 -7.91 1.87 3.78
C ASN A 100 -8.68 2.88 2.92
N LEU A 101 -8.34 3.00 1.65
CA LEU A 101 -8.97 3.95 0.73
C LEU A 101 -10.50 3.81 0.69
N PRO A 102 -11.07 2.58 0.60
CA PRO A 102 -12.52 2.39 0.55
C PRO A 102 -13.25 2.94 1.77
N VAL A 103 -12.69 2.78 2.96
CA VAL A 103 -13.27 3.30 4.22
C VAL A 103 -13.42 4.82 4.18
N TYR A 104 -12.38 5.52 3.75
CA TYR A 104 -12.40 6.98 3.70
C TYR A 104 -13.24 7.53 2.54
N ALA A 105 -13.24 6.84 1.40
CA ALA A 105 -14.07 7.19 0.25
C ALA A 105 -15.56 7.05 0.60
N SER A 106 -15.98 5.94 1.24
CA SER A 106 -17.38 5.70 1.64
C SER A 106 -17.90 6.72 2.65
N LYS A 107 -17.02 7.30 3.47
CA LYS A 107 -17.35 8.35 4.45
C LYS A 107 -17.29 9.77 3.85
N GLY A 108 -17.06 9.91 2.54
CA GLY A 108 -16.94 11.22 1.90
C GLY A 108 -15.72 12.03 2.34
N ALA A 109 -14.71 11.38 2.90
CA ALA A 109 -13.49 12.03 3.37
C ALA A 109 -12.49 12.33 2.26
N LEU A 110 -12.66 11.70 1.09
CA LEU A 110 -11.78 11.83 -0.08
C LEU A 110 -12.56 12.35 -1.29
N GLN A 111 -11.85 13.04 -2.17
CA GLN A 111 -12.39 13.53 -3.42
C GLN A 111 -12.11 12.57 -4.58
N LYS A 112 -13.01 12.55 -5.56
CA LYS A 112 -12.81 11.80 -6.80
C LYS A 112 -11.70 12.45 -7.65
N LEU A 113 -10.91 11.61 -8.31
CA LEU A 113 -9.79 11.98 -9.18
C LEU A 113 -9.99 11.52 -10.63
N ASP A 114 -11.22 11.24 -11.07
CA ASP A 114 -11.53 10.77 -12.42
C ASP A 114 -11.06 11.77 -13.49
N ASP A 115 -11.25 13.07 -13.22
CA ASP A 115 -10.79 14.15 -14.11
C ASP A 115 -9.25 14.14 -14.24
N TYR A 116 -8.53 13.90 -13.15
CA TYR A 116 -7.09 13.74 -13.17
C TYR A 116 -6.67 12.56 -14.05
N TYR A 117 -7.28 11.39 -13.85
CA TYR A 117 -6.94 10.20 -14.64
C TYR A 117 -7.29 10.34 -16.13
N SER A 118 -8.30 11.13 -16.46
CA SER A 118 -8.68 11.40 -17.86
C SER A 118 -7.78 12.44 -18.55
N SER A 119 -7.18 13.37 -17.80
CA SER A 119 -6.46 14.53 -18.34
C SER A 119 -4.94 14.43 -18.23
N SER A 120 -4.39 13.73 -17.24
CA SER A 120 -2.95 13.64 -17.02
C SER A 120 -2.23 12.83 -18.09
N ALA A 121 -1.21 13.40 -18.69
CA ALA A 121 -0.34 12.72 -19.64
C ALA A 121 0.52 11.60 -19.00
N GLN A 122 0.65 11.57 -17.66
CA GLN A 122 1.43 10.56 -16.96
C GLN A 122 0.70 9.22 -16.89
N ASN A 123 -0.64 9.23 -16.89
CA ASN A 123 -1.45 8.05 -16.63
C ASN A 123 -1.22 6.89 -17.59
N ALA A 124 -0.96 7.16 -18.88
CA ALA A 124 -0.68 6.13 -19.88
C ALA A 124 0.57 5.29 -19.56
N SER A 125 1.48 5.82 -18.77
CA SER A 125 2.73 5.15 -18.36
C SER A 125 2.68 4.57 -16.96
N LEU A 126 1.63 4.79 -16.18
CA LEU A 126 1.51 4.20 -14.84
C LEU A 126 1.21 2.71 -14.92
N ASN A 127 1.67 1.98 -13.92
CA ASN A 127 1.36 0.56 -13.79
C ASN A 127 -0.17 0.37 -13.63
N PRO A 128 -0.85 -0.28 -14.59
CA PRO A 128 -2.31 -0.36 -14.59
C PRO A 128 -2.88 -1.09 -13.35
N ARG A 129 -2.11 -2.01 -12.75
CA ARG A 129 -2.53 -2.70 -11.52
C ARG A 129 -2.42 -1.82 -10.29
N ALA A 130 -1.42 -0.94 -10.24
CA ALA A 130 -1.32 0.06 -9.20
C ALA A 130 -2.48 1.07 -9.31
N VAL A 131 -2.82 1.49 -10.53
CA VAL A 131 -3.96 2.39 -10.78
C VAL A 131 -5.30 1.72 -10.44
N GLU A 132 -5.43 0.42 -10.68
CA GLU A 132 -6.65 -0.34 -10.34
C GLU A 132 -6.96 -0.31 -8.83
N MET A 133 -5.94 -0.27 -7.96
CA MET A 133 -6.12 -0.18 -6.50
C MET A 133 -6.77 1.14 -6.05
N GLU A 134 -6.67 2.17 -6.85
CA GLU A 134 -7.20 3.51 -6.53
C GLU A 134 -8.70 3.62 -6.84
N LYS A 135 -9.29 2.57 -7.43
CA LYS A 135 -10.67 2.59 -7.92
C LYS A 135 -11.64 1.94 -6.94
N ILE A 136 -12.60 2.74 -6.46
CA ILE A 136 -13.61 2.34 -5.49
C ILE A 136 -15.01 2.58 -6.11
N GLY A 137 -15.80 1.52 -6.28
CA GLY A 137 -17.15 1.63 -6.82
C GLY A 137 -17.23 2.19 -8.25
N GLY A 138 -16.11 2.17 -8.99
CA GLY A 138 -16.02 2.68 -10.36
C GLY A 138 -15.28 4.02 -10.49
N ASP A 139 -15.13 4.79 -9.41
CA ASP A 139 -14.45 6.09 -9.37
C ASP A 139 -13.06 5.99 -8.76
N TYR A 140 -12.14 6.87 -9.13
CA TYR A 140 -10.80 6.96 -8.57
C TYR A 140 -10.76 7.91 -7.37
N TYR A 141 -10.13 7.49 -6.26
CA TYR A 141 -10.01 8.28 -5.03
C TYR A 141 -8.58 8.54 -4.58
N GLY A 142 -7.60 7.99 -5.25
CA GLY A 142 -6.18 8.18 -4.95
C GLY A 142 -5.31 8.09 -6.19
N VAL A 143 -4.01 8.28 -5.97
CA VAL A 143 -2.95 7.98 -6.92
C VAL A 143 -1.92 7.08 -6.23
N PRO A 144 -1.37 6.04 -6.89
CA PRO A 144 -0.45 5.11 -6.25
C PRO A 144 0.89 5.79 -5.97
N THR A 145 1.34 5.82 -4.73
CA THR A 145 2.68 6.27 -4.35
C THR A 145 3.60 5.13 -3.95
N GLY A 146 3.03 3.95 -3.71
CA GLY A 146 3.73 2.70 -3.51
C GLY A 146 2.91 1.54 -4.06
N PHE A 147 3.58 0.60 -4.72
CA PHE A 147 2.96 -0.63 -5.20
C PHE A 147 4.05 -1.69 -5.35
N VAL A 148 4.00 -2.72 -4.51
CA VAL A 148 5.02 -3.76 -4.48
C VAL A 148 4.38 -5.13 -4.28
N PRO A 149 4.72 -6.16 -5.08
CA PRO A 149 4.32 -7.52 -4.80
C PRO A 149 5.03 -8.05 -3.56
N LEU A 150 4.37 -8.89 -2.80
CA LEU A 150 5.08 -9.79 -1.91
C LEU A 150 6.06 -10.65 -2.74
N SER A 151 7.20 -10.94 -2.15
CA SER A 151 8.29 -11.66 -2.79
C SER A 151 8.87 -12.69 -1.83
N VAL A 152 9.68 -13.60 -2.33
CA VAL A 152 10.46 -14.49 -1.47
C VAL A 152 11.84 -13.90 -1.30
N VAL A 153 12.22 -13.64 -0.05
CA VAL A 153 13.60 -13.41 0.32
C VAL A 153 14.23 -14.76 0.69
N TYR A 154 15.44 -15.03 0.23
CA TYR A 154 16.11 -16.30 0.49
C TYR A 154 17.59 -16.14 0.82
N ASN A 155 18.11 -17.01 1.66
CA ASN A 155 19.50 -17.04 2.10
C ASN A 155 20.35 -17.84 1.11
N LYS A 156 21.13 -17.15 0.28
CA LYS A 156 22.00 -17.76 -0.75
C LYS A 156 23.02 -18.73 -0.16
N THR A 157 23.55 -18.42 1.02
CA THR A 157 24.52 -19.30 1.68
C THR A 157 23.89 -20.65 2.04
N LEU A 158 22.65 -20.67 2.52
CA LEU A 158 21.93 -21.91 2.83
C LEU A 158 21.58 -22.68 1.55
N PHE A 159 21.20 -22.00 0.47
CA PHE A 159 20.98 -22.62 -0.84
C PHE A 159 22.24 -23.30 -1.37
N GLN A 160 23.39 -22.63 -1.32
CA GLN A 160 24.67 -23.20 -1.72
C GLN A 160 25.02 -24.43 -0.90
N LYS A 161 24.88 -24.41 0.44
CA LYS A 161 25.13 -25.54 1.33
C LYS A 161 24.23 -26.73 1.01
N ALA A 162 22.98 -26.49 0.59
CA ALA A 162 22.05 -27.53 0.19
C ALA A 162 22.23 -28.00 -1.28
N GLY A 163 23.19 -27.42 -2.03
CA GLY A 163 23.44 -27.77 -3.43
C GLY A 163 22.33 -27.30 -4.37
N ILE A 164 21.60 -26.24 -4.02
CA ILE A 164 20.54 -25.64 -4.84
C ILE A 164 21.17 -24.51 -5.66
N ALA A 165 21.23 -24.70 -6.98
CA ALA A 165 21.94 -23.81 -7.89
C ALA A 165 21.11 -22.59 -8.31
N ALA A 166 19.77 -22.69 -8.30
CA ALA A 166 18.86 -21.64 -8.74
C ALA A 166 17.64 -21.60 -7.80
N PHE A 167 17.01 -20.42 -7.73
CA PHE A 167 15.77 -20.28 -6.99
C PHE A 167 14.63 -21.03 -7.73
N PRO A 168 13.72 -21.73 -7.01
CA PRO A 168 12.64 -22.50 -7.60
C PRO A 168 11.65 -21.59 -8.34
N THR A 169 11.07 -22.11 -9.42
CA THR A 169 10.14 -21.36 -10.29
C THR A 169 8.69 -21.84 -10.16
N THR A 170 8.48 -23.03 -9.62
CA THR A 170 7.15 -23.64 -9.40
C THR A 170 6.95 -24.03 -7.94
N TRP A 171 5.70 -24.21 -7.52
CA TRP A 171 5.39 -24.69 -6.16
C TRP A 171 6.04 -26.05 -5.85
N ASP A 172 6.04 -26.98 -6.79
CA ASP A 172 6.62 -28.32 -6.56
C ASP A 172 8.13 -28.24 -6.35
N GLU A 173 8.84 -27.44 -7.14
CA GLU A 173 10.25 -27.15 -6.94
C GLU A 173 10.48 -26.46 -5.61
N TRP A 174 9.64 -25.46 -5.27
CA TRP A 174 9.75 -24.71 -4.04
C TRP A 174 9.60 -25.58 -2.80
N VAL A 175 8.57 -26.44 -2.77
CA VAL A 175 8.36 -27.40 -1.68
C VAL A 175 9.50 -28.44 -1.63
N ALA A 176 9.99 -28.92 -2.78
CA ALA A 176 11.13 -29.84 -2.82
C ALA A 176 12.41 -29.20 -2.25
N ASP A 177 12.69 -27.97 -2.63
CA ASP A 177 13.86 -27.24 -2.10
C ASP A 177 13.68 -26.85 -0.63
N ALA A 178 12.47 -26.47 -0.21
CA ALA A 178 12.19 -26.23 1.20
C ALA A 178 12.44 -27.48 2.05
N LYS A 179 12.09 -28.67 1.57
CA LYS A 179 12.42 -29.94 2.24
C LYS A 179 13.92 -30.17 2.35
N LYS A 180 14.70 -29.93 1.27
CA LYS A 180 16.18 -30.05 1.30
C LYS A 180 16.82 -29.05 2.28
N LEU A 181 16.23 -27.86 2.39
CA LEU A 181 16.70 -26.80 3.28
C LEU A 181 16.25 -27.00 4.73
N THR A 182 15.32 -27.93 4.99
CA THR A 182 14.89 -28.27 6.35
C THR A 182 15.85 -29.25 6.97
N VAL A 183 16.50 -28.90 8.09
CA VAL A 183 17.51 -29.70 8.75
C VAL A 183 16.98 -30.24 10.08
N GLY A 184 17.11 -31.52 10.30
CA GLY A 184 16.73 -32.18 11.55
C GLY A 184 15.25 -32.56 11.65
N ALA A 185 14.52 -32.62 10.55
CA ALA A 185 13.09 -32.98 10.51
C ALA A 185 12.80 -34.39 11.09
N ASP A 186 13.71 -35.34 10.86
CA ASP A 186 13.56 -36.73 11.31
C ASP A 186 13.76 -36.90 12.83
N SER A 187 14.46 -35.95 13.47
CA SER A 187 14.76 -36.01 14.91
C SER A 187 13.76 -35.22 15.78
N GLY A 188 12.64 -34.81 15.22
CA GLY A 188 11.57 -34.04 15.93
C GLY A 188 11.38 -32.62 15.37
N THR A 189 11.66 -31.60 16.17
CA THR A 189 11.61 -30.23 15.76
C THR A 189 12.81 -29.85 14.91
N PRO A 190 12.65 -29.38 13.67
CA PRO A 190 13.76 -28.94 12.83
C PRO A 190 14.64 -27.87 13.50
N GLN A 191 15.93 -27.96 13.29
CA GLN A 191 16.90 -26.94 13.71
C GLN A 191 16.91 -25.77 12.75
N GLN A 192 16.59 -26.01 11.46
CA GLN A 192 16.41 -25.05 10.39
C GLN A 192 15.23 -25.49 9.54
N TYR A 193 14.39 -24.56 9.19
CA TYR A 193 13.26 -24.73 8.26
C TYR A 193 13.62 -24.24 6.86
N GLY A 194 13.04 -24.85 5.85
CA GLY A 194 13.22 -24.39 4.48
C GLY A 194 12.46 -23.08 4.19
N LEU A 195 11.33 -22.90 4.86
CA LEU A 195 10.45 -21.74 4.65
C LEU A 195 9.90 -21.25 6.00
N ALA A 196 9.80 -19.95 6.19
CA ALA A 196 8.92 -19.34 7.17
C ALA A 196 7.61 -18.99 6.44
N LEU A 197 6.55 -19.76 6.70
CA LEU A 197 5.22 -19.56 6.13
C LEU A 197 4.28 -19.14 7.26
N PRO A 198 3.94 -17.84 7.36
CA PRO A 198 3.03 -17.39 8.39
C PRO A 198 1.60 -17.90 8.12
N ASP A 199 0.88 -18.21 9.20
CA ASP A 199 -0.46 -18.77 9.15
C ASP A 199 -1.53 -17.88 9.80
N HIS A 200 -1.13 -16.75 10.41
CA HIS A 200 -2.04 -15.75 10.94
C HIS A 200 -1.33 -14.39 11.07
N ALA A 201 -2.12 -13.34 11.28
CA ALA A 201 -1.71 -11.95 11.53
C ALA A 201 -0.44 -11.51 10.78
N THR A 202 -0.48 -11.58 9.46
CA THR A 202 0.63 -11.15 8.61
C THR A 202 0.39 -9.74 8.09
N VAL A 203 1.35 -9.19 7.37
CA VAL A 203 1.18 -7.90 6.70
C VAL A 203 0.04 -8.03 5.67
N GLY A 204 -1.16 -7.58 6.07
CA GLY A 204 -2.36 -7.61 5.26
C GLY A 204 -2.77 -9.01 4.76
N ASN A 205 -2.33 -10.09 5.40
CA ASN A 205 -2.60 -11.48 5.00
C ASN A 205 -2.32 -11.80 3.52
N GLY A 206 -1.47 -10.98 2.92
CA GLY A 206 -1.13 -11.08 1.51
C GLY A 206 -0.45 -12.38 1.12
N VAL A 207 0.17 -13.08 2.08
CA VAL A 207 0.83 -14.37 1.85
C VAL A 207 -0.15 -15.40 1.31
N TRP A 208 -1.27 -15.63 2.01
CA TRP A 208 -2.26 -16.62 1.59
C TRP A 208 -3.02 -16.19 0.35
N ALA A 209 -3.33 -14.89 0.23
CA ALA A 209 -3.90 -14.37 -1.01
C ALA A 209 -2.98 -14.62 -2.21
N SER A 210 -1.66 -14.45 -2.03
CA SER A 210 -0.68 -14.74 -3.09
C SER A 210 -0.73 -16.21 -3.55
N LEU A 211 -0.81 -17.12 -2.59
CA LEU A 211 -0.93 -18.54 -2.88
C LEU A 211 -2.26 -18.88 -3.56
N PHE A 212 -3.37 -18.31 -3.09
CA PHE A 212 -4.68 -18.48 -3.75
C PHE A 212 -4.66 -17.97 -5.20
N TYR A 213 -4.10 -16.79 -5.44
CA TYR A 213 -3.96 -16.23 -6.80
C TYR A 213 -3.13 -17.12 -7.71
N GLY A 214 -2.06 -17.73 -7.20
CA GLY A 214 -1.20 -18.65 -7.94
C GLY A 214 -1.95 -19.90 -8.47
N ASN A 215 -3.06 -20.27 -7.85
CA ASN A 215 -3.94 -21.36 -8.31
C ASN A 215 -5.26 -20.85 -8.95
N GLY A 216 -5.37 -19.55 -9.21
CA GLY A 216 -6.56 -18.96 -9.82
C GLY A 216 -7.71 -18.75 -8.85
N GLY A 217 -7.47 -18.81 -7.55
CA GLY A 217 -8.42 -18.44 -6.51
C GLY A 217 -8.35 -16.97 -6.13
N ALA A 218 -9.20 -16.56 -5.20
CA ALA A 218 -9.23 -15.23 -4.60
C ALA A 218 -9.98 -15.27 -3.26
N ILE A 219 -9.90 -14.22 -2.47
CA ILE A 219 -10.70 -14.09 -1.24
C ILE A 219 -12.10 -13.60 -1.59
N VAL A 220 -12.18 -12.57 -2.42
CA VAL A 220 -13.44 -11.94 -2.85
C VAL A 220 -13.47 -11.75 -4.37
N ASP A 221 -14.69 -11.65 -4.91
CA ASP A 221 -14.98 -11.21 -6.29
C ASP A 221 -16.11 -10.17 -6.21
N GLY A 222 -15.76 -8.90 -6.30
CA GLY A 222 -16.66 -7.81 -5.97
C GLY A 222 -17.22 -7.93 -4.54
N ASN A 223 -18.54 -7.99 -4.41
CA ASN A 223 -19.24 -8.12 -3.12
C ASN A 223 -19.53 -9.58 -2.71
N LYS A 224 -18.83 -10.52 -3.30
CA LYS A 224 -19.02 -11.94 -3.00
C LYS A 224 -17.77 -12.56 -2.44
N SER A 225 -17.91 -13.36 -1.40
CA SER A 225 -16.85 -14.27 -0.97
C SER A 225 -16.70 -15.39 -1.99
N VAL A 226 -15.47 -15.63 -2.41
CA VAL A 226 -15.07 -16.80 -3.22
C VAL A 226 -14.01 -17.62 -2.51
N LEU A 227 -13.89 -17.41 -1.21
CA LEU A 227 -12.85 -18.02 -0.38
C LEU A 227 -12.97 -19.56 -0.33
N ASP A 228 -14.19 -20.13 -0.42
CA ASP A 228 -14.45 -21.56 -0.44
C ASP A 228 -14.39 -22.18 -1.86
N SER A 229 -13.82 -21.47 -2.84
CA SER A 229 -13.62 -22.01 -4.19
C SER A 229 -12.75 -23.27 -4.17
N GLN A 230 -12.97 -24.17 -5.15
CA GLN A 230 -12.17 -25.38 -5.30
C GLN A 230 -10.66 -25.06 -5.42
N ALA A 231 -10.31 -23.97 -6.12
CA ALA A 231 -8.92 -23.53 -6.26
C ALA A 231 -8.29 -23.20 -4.89
N ASN A 232 -9.01 -22.48 -4.03
CA ASN A 232 -8.52 -22.15 -2.69
C ASN A 232 -8.45 -23.38 -1.79
N GLN A 233 -9.42 -24.28 -1.84
CA GLN A 233 -9.39 -25.54 -1.08
C GLN A 233 -8.18 -26.39 -1.46
N GLN A 234 -7.91 -26.54 -2.76
CA GLN A 234 -6.73 -27.26 -3.26
C GLN A 234 -5.42 -26.58 -2.82
N THR A 235 -5.38 -25.25 -2.88
CA THR A 235 -4.20 -24.49 -2.44
C THR A 235 -3.92 -24.71 -0.96
N LEU A 236 -4.93 -24.52 -0.11
CA LEU A 236 -4.75 -24.66 1.34
C LEU A 236 -4.37 -26.09 1.71
N ALA A 237 -4.99 -27.11 1.06
CA ALA A 237 -4.65 -28.52 1.27
C ALA A 237 -3.22 -28.83 0.83
N TYR A 238 -2.75 -28.30 -0.30
CA TYR A 238 -1.39 -28.49 -0.80
C TYR A 238 -0.35 -27.96 0.21
N TRP A 239 -0.52 -26.71 0.65
CA TRP A 239 0.43 -26.07 1.57
C TRP A 239 0.35 -26.64 2.99
N ALA A 240 -0.86 -26.96 3.49
CA ALA A 240 -1.02 -27.64 4.77
C ALA A 240 -0.29 -28.99 4.78
N LYS A 241 -0.42 -29.77 3.71
CA LYS A 241 0.33 -31.03 3.55
C LYS A 241 1.84 -30.81 3.50
N ALA A 242 2.31 -29.79 2.78
CA ALA A 242 3.75 -29.50 2.71
C ALA A 242 4.33 -29.11 4.08
N VAL A 243 3.59 -28.33 4.86
CA VAL A 243 3.98 -27.95 6.23
C VAL A 243 3.93 -29.16 7.17
N HIS A 244 2.84 -29.91 7.17
CA HIS A 244 2.61 -31.02 8.08
C HIS A 244 3.54 -32.21 7.80
N ASP A 245 3.52 -32.74 6.56
CA ASP A 245 4.29 -33.91 6.18
C ASP A 245 5.76 -33.60 5.89
N GLY A 246 6.00 -32.42 5.30
CA GLY A 246 7.35 -31.99 4.91
C GLY A 246 8.10 -31.25 6.01
N LYS A 247 7.40 -30.81 7.06
CA LYS A 247 7.95 -29.98 8.15
C LYS A 247 8.76 -28.77 7.65
N ILE A 248 8.35 -28.23 6.50
CA ILE A 248 9.09 -27.15 5.81
C ILE A 248 9.01 -25.81 6.53
N SER A 249 8.00 -25.63 7.38
CA SER A 249 7.75 -24.43 8.19
C SER A 249 7.18 -24.83 9.55
N PRO A 250 7.48 -24.12 10.63
CA PRO A 250 6.71 -24.26 11.86
C PRO A 250 5.30 -23.69 11.66
N THR A 251 4.37 -24.03 12.53
CA THR A 251 3.01 -23.46 12.59
C THR A 251 2.93 -22.38 13.68
N GLY A 252 1.89 -21.56 13.65
CA GLY A 252 1.69 -20.49 14.64
C GLY A 252 2.57 -19.26 14.41
N LEU A 253 3.01 -19.02 13.18
CA LEU A 253 3.80 -17.85 12.82
C LEU A 253 2.93 -16.66 12.47
N ASP A 254 3.17 -15.53 13.11
CA ASP A 254 2.83 -14.21 12.58
C ASP A 254 4.00 -13.64 11.74
N GLY A 255 3.80 -12.46 11.16
CA GLY A 255 4.84 -11.82 10.34
C GLY A 255 6.14 -11.56 11.11
N ILE A 256 6.04 -11.10 12.37
CA ILE A 256 7.22 -10.81 13.22
C ILE A 256 7.99 -12.10 13.56
N ALA A 257 7.29 -13.19 13.85
CA ALA A 257 7.92 -14.48 14.12
C ALA A 257 8.59 -15.04 12.86
N SER A 258 8.01 -14.83 11.68
CA SER A 258 8.62 -15.19 10.40
C SER A 258 9.90 -14.41 10.15
N ASP A 259 9.87 -13.08 10.26
CA ASP A 259 11.05 -12.21 10.12
C ASP A 259 12.18 -12.64 11.08
N LYS A 260 11.82 -13.02 12.30
CA LYS A 260 12.78 -13.54 13.29
C LYS A 260 13.40 -14.87 12.91
N LEU A 261 12.63 -15.80 12.35
CA LEU A 261 13.16 -17.09 11.88
C LEU A 261 14.16 -16.89 10.75
N PHE A 262 13.83 -16.05 9.77
CA PHE A 262 14.71 -15.75 8.66
C PHE A 262 15.96 -14.99 9.14
N SER A 263 15.82 -13.92 9.92
CA SER A 263 16.94 -13.10 10.38
C SER A 263 17.91 -13.86 11.28
N SER A 264 17.44 -14.86 12.03
CA SER A 264 18.29 -15.75 12.84
C SER A 264 18.92 -16.90 12.06
N GLY A 265 18.68 -17.01 10.75
CA GLY A 265 19.15 -18.11 9.91
C GLY A 265 18.43 -19.44 10.18
N LYS A 266 17.33 -19.43 10.93
CA LYS A 266 16.52 -20.62 11.22
C LYS A 266 15.45 -20.91 10.14
N ALA A 267 15.24 -20.01 9.20
CA ALA A 267 14.53 -20.28 7.97
C ALA A 267 15.39 -19.86 6.77
N ALA A 268 15.38 -20.66 5.72
CA ALA A 268 16.15 -20.39 4.51
C ALA A 268 15.42 -19.44 3.54
N MET A 269 14.11 -19.40 3.61
CA MET A 269 13.22 -18.58 2.78
C MET A 269 12.12 -17.98 3.62
N GLU A 270 11.62 -16.82 3.17
CA GLU A 270 10.44 -16.15 3.74
C GLU A 270 9.68 -15.37 2.66
N ILE A 271 8.34 -15.32 2.78
CA ILE A 271 7.52 -14.44 1.96
C ILE A 271 7.38 -13.10 2.70
N GLY A 272 7.85 -12.04 2.08
CA GLY A 272 7.82 -10.71 2.68
C GLY A 272 7.85 -9.59 1.65
N GLY A 273 7.92 -8.37 2.14
CA GLY A 273 8.01 -7.15 1.32
C GLY A 273 9.44 -6.59 1.25
N PRO A 274 9.59 -5.35 0.76
CA PRO A 274 10.89 -4.71 0.55
C PRO A 274 11.71 -4.52 1.85
N TRP A 275 11.06 -4.47 3.02
CA TRP A 275 11.74 -4.38 4.33
C TRP A 275 12.68 -5.55 4.61
N MET A 276 12.42 -6.72 4.03
CA MET A 276 13.24 -7.92 4.22
C MET A 276 14.67 -7.74 3.72
N ALA A 277 14.89 -6.84 2.77
CA ALA A 277 16.24 -6.48 2.35
C ALA A 277 17.05 -5.80 3.47
N SER A 278 16.42 -4.94 4.26
CA SER A 278 17.03 -4.32 5.44
C SER A 278 17.28 -5.35 6.54
N VAL A 279 16.28 -6.19 6.82
CA VAL A 279 16.39 -7.29 7.79
C VAL A 279 17.57 -8.21 7.44
N ALA A 280 17.71 -8.63 6.19
CA ALA A 280 18.81 -9.48 5.74
C ALA A 280 20.18 -8.77 5.88
N LYS A 281 20.25 -7.49 5.47
CA LYS A 281 21.49 -6.70 5.54
C LYS A 281 21.96 -6.49 6.99
N GLU A 282 21.06 -6.14 7.90
CA GLU A 282 21.37 -5.92 9.31
C GLU A 282 21.87 -7.19 10.00
N ASN A 283 21.44 -8.35 9.54
CA ASN A 283 21.86 -9.65 10.07
C ASN A 283 22.99 -10.31 9.25
N ASN A 284 23.64 -9.58 8.33
CA ASN A 284 24.73 -10.04 7.47
C ASN A 284 24.38 -11.30 6.67
N ILE A 285 23.15 -11.42 6.20
CA ILE A 285 22.68 -12.52 5.35
C ILE A 285 22.98 -12.18 3.89
N ASP A 286 23.70 -13.05 3.18
CA ASP A 286 23.77 -12.99 1.71
C ASP A 286 22.42 -13.49 1.15
N TYR A 287 21.61 -12.56 0.64
CA TYR A 287 20.24 -12.83 0.26
C TYR A 287 19.99 -12.60 -1.23
N GLY A 288 18.91 -13.18 -1.69
CA GLY A 288 18.27 -12.85 -2.96
C GLY A 288 16.80 -12.54 -2.76
N ILE A 289 16.23 -11.82 -3.72
CA ILE A 289 14.79 -11.55 -3.80
C ILE A 289 14.30 -12.17 -5.11
N ALA A 290 13.20 -12.91 -5.04
CA ALA A 290 12.60 -13.57 -6.19
C ALA A 290 11.07 -13.46 -6.15
N ALA A 291 10.41 -13.64 -7.29
CA ALA A 291 8.97 -13.78 -7.33
C ALA A 291 8.53 -14.99 -6.50
N ILE A 292 7.32 -14.94 -5.95
CA ILE A 292 6.67 -16.14 -5.43
C ILE A 292 6.57 -17.16 -6.58
N PRO A 293 7.08 -18.40 -6.40
CA PRO A 293 7.05 -19.42 -7.44
C PRO A 293 5.66 -19.66 -7.99
N ALA A 294 5.59 -19.93 -9.28
CA ALA A 294 4.32 -20.10 -9.98
C ALA A 294 3.52 -21.27 -9.40
N GLY A 295 2.27 -21.00 -9.07
CA GLY A 295 1.27 -22.03 -8.83
C GLY A 295 0.72 -22.58 -10.15
N PRO A 296 -0.28 -23.48 -10.09
CA PRO A 296 -0.86 -24.13 -11.27
C PRO A 296 -1.42 -23.17 -12.33
N LYS A 297 -1.72 -21.91 -11.96
CA LYS A 297 -2.25 -20.88 -12.88
C LYS A 297 -1.27 -19.75 -13.18
N GLY A 298 -0.03 -19.89 -12.70
CA GLY A 298 1.05 -18.94 -12.99
C GLY A 298 1.55 -18.16 -11.76
N PRO A 299 2.53 -17.27 -11.96
CA PRO A 299 3.06 -16.46 -10.90
C PRO A 299 2.06 -15.38 -10.49
N ALA A 300 1.85 -15.23 -9.20
CA ALA A 300 1.01 -14.19 -8.63
C ALA A 300 1.45 -13.87 -7.20
N ALA A 301 1.30 -12.63 -6.81
CA ALA A 301 1.56 -12.17 -5.46
C ALA A 301 0.55 -11.10 -5.06
N SER A 302 0.14 -11.09 -3.81
CA SER A 302 -0.56 -9.95 -3.25
C SER A 302 0.34 -8.71 -3.27
N ALA A 303 -0.23 -7.56 -3.53
CA ALA A 303 0.46 -6.29 -3.50
C ALA A 303 0.24 -5.56 -2.19
N ILE A 304 1.28 -4.91 -1.73
CA ILE A 304 1.19 -3.83 -0.74
C ILE A 304 1.14 -2.54 -1.52
N GLY A 305 0.20 -1.67 -1.21
CA GLY A 305 0.02 -0.39 -1.85
C GLY A 305 -0.07 0.77 -0.87
N ILE A 306 0.42 1.91 -1.31
CA ILE A 306 0.20 3.19 -0.64
C ILE A 306 -0.38 4.15 -1.68
N SER A 307 -1.45 4.81 -1.31
CA SER A 307 -2.17 5.78 -2.13
C SER A 307 -2.01 7.18 -1.56
N ALA A 308 -1.80 8.18 -2.41
CA ALA A 308 -2.00 9.58 -2.02
C ALA A 308 -3.37 10.05 -2.50
N ALA A 309 -4.16 10.61 -1.60
CA ALA A 309 -5.53 11.03 -1.87
C ALA A 309 -5.73 12.53 -1.55
N VAL A 310 -6.61 13.18 -2.29
CA VAL A 310 -7.05 14.55 -1.99
C VAL A 310 -8.25 14.46 -1.03
N THR A 311 -8.15 15.13 0.11
CA THR A 311 -9.20 15.08 1.12
C THR A 311 -10.37 15.99 0.81
N SER A 312 -11.51 15.76 1.45
CA SER A 312 -12.69 16.60 1.33
C SER A 312 -12.50 18.04 1.86
N GLN A 313 -11.40 18.31 2.56
CA GLN A 313 -11.07 19.65 3.06
C GLN A 313 -10.48 20.56 1.98
N ALA A 314 -9.82 19.98 0.98
CA ALA A 314 -9.25 20.75 -0.12
C ALA A 314 -10.38 21.36 -0.99
N ASP A 315 -10.34 22.65 -1.25
CA ASP A 315 -11.22 23.30 -2.23
C ASP A 315 -10.77 22.98 -3.68
N ALA A 316 -11.50 23.47 -4.66
CA ALA A 316 -11.22 23.21 -6.07
C ALA A 316 -9.82 23.71 -6.50
N ALA A 317 -9.35 24.83 -5.96
CA ALA A 317 -8.02 25.36 -6.27
C ALA A 317 -6.92 24.47 -5.68
N LYS A 318 -7.11 23.97 -4.45
CA LYS A 318 -6.20 23.04 -3.78
C LYS A 318 -6.20 21.68 -4.45
N LYS A 319 -7.37 21.16 -4.88
CA LYS A 319 -7.44 19.93 -5.67
C LYS A 319 -6.63 20.06 -6.96
N ALA A 320 -6.85 21.09 -7.74
CA ALA A 320 -6.09 21.33 -8.97
C ALA A 320 -4.59 21.51 -8.72
N ALA A 321 -4.19 22.08 -7.58
CA ALA A 321 -2.79 22.19 -7.18
C ALA A 321 -2.20 20.83 -6.79
N ALA A 322 -2.95 19.98 -6.11
CA ALA A 322 -2.54 18.60 -5.78
C ALA A 322 -2.33 17.76 -7.05
N GLU A 323 -3.25 17.86 -8.01
CA GLU A 323 -3.15 17.16 -9.31
C GLU A 323 -1.88 17.57 -10.10
N LYS A 324 -1.48 18.84 -10.05
CA LYS A 324 -0.20 19.30 -10.65
C LYS A 324 1.01 18.70 -9.93
N PHE A 325 0.93 18.56 -8.62
CA PHE A 325 1.98 17.87 -7.88
C PHE A 325 2.05 16.39 -8.23
N PHE A 326 0.93 15.72 -8.42
CA PHE A 326 0.89 14.32 -8.86
C PHE A 326 1.53 14.17 -10.25
N ASP A 327 1.23 15.05 -11.20
CA ASP A 327 1.91 15.07 -12.51
C ASP A 327 3.44 15.23 -12.38
N TYR A 328 3.88 16.11 -11.49
CA TYR A 328 5.30 16.29 -11.23
C TYR A 328 5.92 15.05 -10.59
N PHE A 329 5.27 14.47 -9.59
CA PHE A 329 5.71 13.25 -8.90
C PHE A 329 5.85 12.08 -9.87
N PHE A 330 4.88 11.93 -10.79
CA PHE A 330 4.88 10.86 -11.79
C PHE A 330 5.69 11.16 -13.05
N SER A 331 6.33 12.31 -13.18
CA SER A 331 7.30 12.50 -14.26
C SER A 331 8.35 11.38 -14.22
N LYS A 332 8.86 10.94 -15.37
CA LYS A 332 9.77 9.80 -15.45
C LYS A 332 10.98 9.94 -14.51
N ASP A 333 11.56 11.15 -14.48
CA ASP A 333 12.73 11.42 -13.64
C ASP A 333 12.42 11.34 -12.14
N ASN A 334 11.29 11.95 -11.71
CA ASN A 334 10.89 11.91 -10.31
C ASN A 334 10.41 10.52 -9.87
N ALA A 335 9.70 9.78 -10.73
CA ALA A 335 9.32 8.40 -10.47
C ALA A 335 10.55 7.49 -10.34
N THR A 336 11.59 7.69 -11.17
CA THR A 336 12.87 6.99 -11.04
C THR A 336 13.59 7.38 -9.75
N LYS A 337 13.65 8.68 -9.42
CA LYS A 337 14.22 9.19 -8.18
C LYS A 337 13.50 8.63 -6.95
N TRP A 338 12.16 8.61 -6.97
CA TRP A 338 11.34 8.02 -5.94
C TRP A 338 11.70 6.54 -5.74
N SER A 339 11.71 5.77 -6.82
CA SER A 339 12.00 4.35 -6.78
C SER A 339 13.37 4.04 -6.19
N LEU A 340 14.42 4.71 -6.69
CA LEU A 340 15.80 4.50 -6.22
C LEU A 340 16.01 4.86 -4.75
N GLY A 341 15.38 5.93 -4.29
CA GLY A 341 15.60 6.44 -2.94
C GLY A 341 14.66 5.86 -1.89
N SER A 342 13.43 5.48 -2.28
CA SER A 342 12.44 4.93 -1.34
C SER A 342 12.55 3.41 -1.16
N GLY A 343 13.14 2.71 -2.12
CA GLY A 343 13.14 1.24 -2.14
C GLY A 343 11.89 0.61 -2.77
N TRP A 344 10.89 1.41 -3.17
CA TRP A 344 9.71 0.92 -3.87
C TRP A 344 10.01 0.68 -5.36
N PRO A 345 9.44 -0.35 -5.99
CA PRO A 345 9.60 -0.55 -7.43
C PRO A 345 9.01 0.62 -8.23
N ALA A 346 9.45 0.74 -9.47
CA ALA A 346 8.96 1.81 -10.33
C ALA A 346 7.45 1.69 -10.58
N LEU A 347 6.73 2.79 -10.35
CA LEU A 347 5.28 2.87 -10.61
C LEU A 347 4.95 3.07 -12.09
N ARG A 348 5.95 3.33 -12.92
CA ARG A 348 5.83 3.54 -14.36
C ARG A 348 6.31 2.33 -15.14
N THR A 349 5.56 1.94 -16.17
CA THR A 349 5.89 0.82 -17.05
C THR A 349 7.04 1.13 -18.03
N ASP A 350 7.35 2.42 -18.21
CA ASP A 350 8.45 2.88 -19.07
C ASP A 350 9.76 3.16 -18.31
N VAL A 351 9.82 2.79 -17.02
CA VAL A 351 11.05 2.76 -16.21
C VAL A 351 11.46 1.30 -16.01
N PRO A 352 12.39 0.78 -16.81
CA PRO A 352 12.83 -0.61 -16.69
C PRO A 352 13.72 -0.81 -15.47
N SER A 353 13.87 -2.05 -15.01
CA SER A 353 14.75 -2.42 -13.90
C SER A 353 16.21 -1.97 -14.10
N SER A 354 16.68 -1.91 -15.34
CA SER A 354 18.00 -1.39 -15.68
C SER A 354 18.20 0.08 -15.31
N ALA A 355 17.13 0.89 -15.35
CA ALA A 355 17.18 2.30 -14.95
C ALA A 355 17.30 2.49 -13.43
N VAL A 356 16.96 1.46 -12.65
CA VAL A 356 17.02 1.45 -11.18
C VAL A 356 18.06 0.45 -10.64
N SER A 357 18.95 -0.06 -11.49
CA SER A 357 19.94 -1.10 -11.18
C SER A 357 20.98 -0.71 -10.13
N SER A 358 21.15 0.60 -9.86
CA SER A 358 21.98 1.06 -8.75
C SER A 358 21.43 0.68 -7.37
N ASN A 359 20.14 0.31 -7.29
CA ASN A 359 19.54 -0.34 -6.14
C ASN A 359 19.05 -1.74 -6.55
N PRO A 360 19.83 -2.82 -6.25
CA PRO A 360 19.50 -4.18 -6.69
C PRO A 360 18.15 -4.69 -6.16
N VAL A 361 17.73 -4.24 -4.98
CA VAL A 361 16.42 -4.59 -4.40
C VAL A 361 15.30 -4.05 -5.26
N VAL A 362 15.39 -2.76 -5.59
CA VAL A 362 14.40 -2.08 -6.45
C VAL A 362 14.36 -2.69 -7.84
N ALA A 363 15.54 -3.01 -8.41
CA ALA A 363 15.61 -3.68 -9.69
C ALA A 363 14.88 -5.04 -9.67
N SER A 364 15.18 -5.88 -8.67
CA SER A 364 14.51 -7.19 -8.50
C SER A 364 12.99 -7.04 -8.32
N LEU A 365 12.54 -6.10 -7.50
CA LEU A 365 11.11 -5.86 -7.28
C LEU A 365 10.43 -5.29 -8.54
N THR A 366 11.13 -4.46 -9.33
CA THR A 366 10.63 -3.93 -10.61
C THR A 366 10.44 -5.04 -11.63
N ASP A 367 11.35 -6.01 -11.69
CA ASP A 367 11.24 -7.18 -12.61
C ASP A 367 10.01 -8.05 -12.31
N ILE A 368 9.61 -8.14 -11.05
CA ILE A 368 8.50 -9.00 -10.62
C ILE A 368 7.18 -8.26 -10.40
N VAL A 369 7.14 -6.93 -10.55
CA VAL A 369 5.94 -6.11 -10.28
C VAL A 369 4.71 -6.55 -11.07
N GLY A 370 4.89 -7.17 -12.23
CA GLY A 370 3.82 -7.72 -13.05
C GLY A 370 3.05 -8.88 -12.40
N THR A 371 3.59 -9.52 -11.36
CA THR A 371 2.91 -10.58 -10.61
C THR A 371 1.91 -10.06 -9.60
N ALA A 372 2.00 -8.76 -9.25
CA ALA A 372 1.22 -8.12 -8.21
C ALA A 372 -0.28 -8.13 -8.50
N ARG A 373 -1.09 -8.34 -7.45
CA ARG A 373 -2.56 -8.28 -7.45
C ARG A 373 -3.01 -7.51 -6.21
N PRO A 374 -4.01 -6.63 -6.31
CA PRO A 374 -4.61 -6.00 -5.13
C PRO A 374 -5.14 -7.08 -4.17
N LEU A 375 -4.93 -6.88 -2.86
CA LEU A 375 -5.32 -7.87 -1.85
C LEU A 375 -6.84 -8.01 -1.74
N LEU A 376 -7.54 -6.91 -1.50
CA LEU A 376 -9.00 -6.84 -1.29
C LEU A 376 -9.55 -5.60 -2.02
N PRO A 377 -9.57 -5.59 -3.35
CA PRO A 377 -9.98 -4.40 -4.09
C PRO A 377 -11.43 -4.01 -3.76
N GLY A 378 -11.63 -2.76 -3.33
CA GLY A 378 -12.96 -2.19 -3.05
C GLY A 378 -13.62 -2.63 -1.74
N VAL A 379 -12.98 -3.46 -0.92
CA VAL A 379 -13.52 -3.92 0.37
C VAL A 379 -13.32 -2.85 1.44
N ALA A 380 -14.42 -2.36 2.02
CA ALA A 380 -14.38 -1.31 3.03
C ALA A 380 -13.95 -1.82 4.41
N ASP A 381 -14.41 -2.98 4.83
CA ASP A 381 -14.02 -3.62 6.09
C ASP A 381 -13.10 -4.82 5.84
N SER A 382 -11.83 -4.51 5.63
CA SER A 382 -10.83 -5.54 5.38
C SER A 382 -10.47 -6.35 6.62
N THR A 383 -10.64 -5.81 7.82
CA THR A 383 -10.21 -6.45 9.07
C THR A 383 -10.95 -7.76 9.34
N ASP A 384 -12.29 -7.74 9.29
CA ASP A 384 -13.11 -8.93 9.52
C ASP A 384 -12.87 -10.00 8.43
N VAL A 385 -12.67 -9.56 7.18
CA VAL A 385 -12.35 -10.44 6.05
C VAL A 385 -11.02 -11.15 6.27
N LEU A 386 -9.98 -10.40 6.63
CA LEU A 386 -8.64 -10.95 6.83
C LEU A 386 -8.55 -11.83 8.07
N THR A 387 -9.27 -11.48 9.15
CA THR A 387 -9.37 -12.33 10.34
C THR A 387 -9.96 -13.71 10.01
N ALA A 388 -10.99 -13.76 9.16
CA ALA A 388 -11.59 -15.04 8.75
C ALA A 388 -10.61 -15.92 7.93
N VAL A 389 -9.76 -15.29 7.09
CA VAL A 389 -8.69 -15.99 6.37
C VAL A 389 -7.64 -16.54 7.33
N ASP A 390 -7.17 -15.72 8.29
CA ASP A 390 -6.17 -16.12 9.28
C ASP A 390 -6.64 -17.32 10.12
N GLU A 391 -7.85 -17.28 10.62
CA GLU A 391 -8.39 -18.39 11.40
C GLU A 391 -8.47 -19.70 10.60
N ALA A 392 -8.85 -19.62 9.32
CA ALA A 392 -8.93 -20.80 8.47
C ALA A 392 -7.54 -21.37 8.16
N THR A 393 -6.57 -20.53 7.82
CA THR A 393 -5.22 -20.94 7.48
C THR A 393 -4.50 -21.53 8.70
N GLN A 394 -4.58 -20.88 9.86
CA GLN A 394 -3.98 -21.38 11.12
C GLN A 394 -4.53 -22.76 11.51
N LYS A 395 -5.86 -22.91 11.47
CA LYS A 395 -6.49 -24.20 11.79
C LYS A 395 -6.15 -25.30 10.78
N ALA A 396 -6.03 -24.96 9.48
CA ALA A 396 -5.65 -25.91 8.45
C ALA A 396 -4.20 -26.38 8.61
N LEU A 397 -3.26 -25.47 8.86
CA LEU A 397 -1.85 -25.85 9.12
C LEU A 397 -1.69 -26.63 10.42
N SER A 398 -2.63 -26.51 11.34
CA SER A 398 -2.67 -27.30 12.59
C SER A 398 -3.40 -28.66 12.41
N GLY A 399 -3.77 -29.04 11.19
CA GLY A 399 -4.35 -30.35 10.86
C GLY A 399 -5.88 -30.36 10.68
N GLY A 400 -6.52 -29.19 10.65
CA GLY A 400 -7.96 -29.08 10.33
C GLY A 400 -8.24 -29.35 8.85
N ASP A 401 -9.50 -29.72 8.52
CA ASP A 401 -9.92 -29.94 7.14
C ASP A 401 -10.02 -28.63 6.34
N PRO A 402 -9.19 -28.41 5.31
CA PRO A 402 -9.15 -27.17 4.55
C PRO A 402 -10.49 -26.79 3.91
N ALA A 403 -11.25 -27.76 3.38
CA ALA A 403 -12.50 -27.50 2.71
C ALA A 403 -13.58 -27.01 3.69
N ALA A 404 -13.73 -27.65 4.84
CA ALA A 404 -14.67 -27.26 5.88
C ALA A 404 -14.31 -25.89 6.48
N LEU A 405 -13.00 -25.63 6.70
CA LEU A 405 -12.52 -24.37 7.25
C LEU A 405 -12.77 -23.20 6.28
N LEU A 406 -12.42 -23.35 5.01
CA LEU A 406 -12.67 -22.31 4.01
C LEU A 406 -14.16 -22.06 3.77
N LYS A 407 -14.99 -23.09 3.86
CA LYS A 407 -16.46 -22.92 3.79
C LYS A 407 -16.98 -22.05 4.94
N THR A 408 -16.53 -22.31 6.16
CA THR A 408 -16.90 -21.51 7.34
C THR A 408 -16.37 -20.08 7.21
N ALA A 409 -15.11 -19.91 6.84
CA ALA A 409 -14.49 -18.61 6.65
C ALA A 409 -15.19 -17.81 5.53
N SER A 410 -15.59 -18.46 4.42
CA SER A 410 -16.32 -17.82 3.34
C SER A 410 -17.66 -17.22 3.80
N GLN A 411 -18.36 -17.89 4.72
CA GLN A 411 -19.59 -17.35 5.33
C GLN A 411 -19.28 -16.09 6.17
N SER A 412 -18.21 -16.10 6.96
CA SER A 412 -17.80 -14.95 7.75
C SER A 412 -17.39 -13.77 6.86
N VAL A 413 -16.62 -14.04 5.79
CA VAL A 413 -16.26 -13.04 4.76
C VAL A 413 -17.52 -12.45 4.12
N GLN A 414 -18.49 -13.28 3.72
CA GLN A 414 -19.72 -12.79 3.11
C GLN A 414 -20.54 -11.91 4.06
N GLN A 415 -20.52 -12.19 5.37
CA GLN A 415 -21.17 -11.35 6.38
C GLN A 415 -20.43 -10.00 6.53
N ALA A 416 -19.10 -9.99 6.50
CA ALA A 416 -18.31 -8.79 6.55
C ALA A 416 -18.53 -7.87 5.33
N LEU A 417 -18.66 -8.46 4.14
CA LEU A 417 -18.95 -7.73 2.89
C LEU A 417 -20.37 -7.14 2.83
N GLY A 418 -21.30 -7.63 3.64
CA GLY A 418 -22.69 -7.14 3.72
C GLY A 418 -22.91 -6.00 4.72
N LYS A 419 -21.88 -5.62 5.49
CA LYS A 419 -21.93 -4.50 6.46
C LYS A 419 -21.60 -3.17 5.76
#